data_3bf75d4739b1f3c24b8d98dcbc10a39f
#
_entry.id   3bf75d4739b1f3c24b8d98dcbc10a39f
#
_cell.length_a   1.000
_cell.length_b   1.000
_cell.length_c   1.000
_cell.angle_alpha   90.00
_cell.angle_beta   90.00
_cell.angle_gamma   90.00
#
_symmetry.space_group_name_H-M   'P 1'
#
loop_
_entity.id
_entity.type
_entity.pdbx_description
1 polymer ?
#
loop_
_entity_poly.entity_id
_entity_poly.type
_entity_poly.pdbx_seq_one_letter_code
_entity_poly.pdbx_strand_id
1 'polypeptide(L)'
;MEHRSDARGPKGRIFYLREKYQIRTSILALLCVVSSIFFPLSNVISETPEMWQVVVIEPELISQVPHDDSAFTQGLEIHDGKFYESTGLYGESSIRIVNMSTGQIDTQYNLSDDYFAEGLTIWNNSIIQLTWKENIAFIYDLDSLQQIGSISYQGEGWGICNYDENGLWLSDGSGHLRNSNNSTISFNNSLEVLLGGGPSERWNELECIDNNEYILANKWFDDSIYLIQTSNGYVCQKVDFSSIRQ
;
A
#
# COMPACT_ATOMS: atom_id res chain seq x y z
N MET A 1 -0.87 -12.38 -25.22
CA MET A 1 -2.18 -12.68 -24.63
C MET A 1 -1.94 -13.62 -23.46
N GLU A 2 -1.60 -13.10 -22.31
CA GLU A 2 -1.49 -13.92 -21.11
C GLU A 2 -2.87 -14.00 -20.45
N HIS A 3 -3.33 -15.22 -20.24
CA HIS A 3 -4.53 -15.52 -19.52
C HIS A 3 -4.38 -15.01 -18.07
N ARG A 4 -4.96 -13.83 -17.75
CA ARG A 4 -5.28 -13.50 -16.38
C ARG A 4 -6.41 -14.42 -15.93
N SER A 5 -6.07 -15.47 -15.21
CA SER A 5 -7.04 -16.25 -14.45
C SER A 5 -7.69 -15.31 -13.43
N ASP A 6 -9.02 -15.32 -13.35
CA ASP A 6 -9.88 -14.59 -12.45
C ASP A 6 -9.30 -14.48 -11.02
N ALA A 7 -8.59 -13.39 -10.74
CA ALA A 7 -8.15 -13.04 -9.40
C ALA A 7 -9.21 -12.18 -8.69
N ARG A 8 -10.49 -12.53 -8.86
CA ARG A 8 -11.57 -11.96 -8.05
C ARG A 8 -11.48 -12.60 -6.67
N GLY A 9 -10.94 -11.84 -5.72
CA GLY A 9 -11.02 -12.19 -4.31
C GLY A 9 -12.46 -12.38 -3.83
N PRO A 10 -12.70 -12.86 -2.62
CA PRO A 10 -14.05 -13.09 -2.10
C PRO A 10 -14.85 -11.80 -2.17
N LYS A 11 -16.00 -11.91 -2.80
CA LYS A 11 -16.88 -10.82 -3.23
C LYS A 11 -17.24 -9.86 -2.09
N GLY A 12 -16.93 -8.59 -2.31
CA GLY A 12 -17.70 -7.47 -1.76
C GLY A 12 -17.54 -7.14 -0.29
N ARG A 13 -16.32 -7.13 0.32
CA ARG A 13 -16.15 -6.73 1.72
C ARG A 13 -14.84 -6.00 1.93
N ILE A 14 -14.91 -4.78 2.49
CA ILE A 14 -13.75 -4.03 3.01
C ILE A 14 -13.61 -4.36 4.50
N PHE A 15 -12.39 -4.71 4.93
CA PHE A 15 -12.08 -5.04 6.32
C PHE A 15 -11.49 -3.84 7.05
N TYR A 16 -12.05 -3.53 8.22
CA TYR A 16 -11.60 -2.45 9.08
C TYR A 16 -10.68 -2.98 10.17
N LEU A 17 -9.46 -2.43 10.26
CA LEU A 17 -8.57 -2.65 11.39
C LEU A 17 -8.51 -1.37 12.23
N ARG A 18 -8.96 -1.42 13.48
CA ARG A 18 -8.98 -0.25 14.37
C ARG A 18 -7.64 -0.06 15.08
N GLU A 19 -7.31 1.20 15.34
CA GLU A 19 -6.13 1.79 16.00
C GLU A 19 -5.59 1.13 17.29
N LYS A 20 -6.01 -0.04 17.69
CA LYS A 20 -5.46 -0.74 18.86
C LYS A 20 -3.97 -1.06 18.76
N TYR A 21 -3.39 -0.92 17.59
CA TYR A 21 -1.99 -1.25 17.31
C TYR A 21 -1.00 -0.10 17.43
N GLN A 22 -1.43 1.15 17.49
CA GLN A 22 -0.49 2.29 17.61
C GLN A 22 0.39 2.23 18.87
N ILE A 23 -0.12 1.70 20.00
CA ILE A 23 0.65 1.61 21.24
C ILE A 23 1.61 0.40 21.26
N ARG A 24 1.30 -0.66 20.49
CA ARG A 24 2.16 -1.86 20.42
C ARG A 24 3.21 -1.79 19.32
N THR A 25 2.95 -1.11 18.22
CA THR A 25 3.92 -0.92 17.14
C THR A 25 5.13 -0.12 17.60
N SER A 26 4.96 0.91 18.41
CA SER A 26 6.07 1.68 18.98
C SER A 26 6.98 0.86 19.90
N ILE A 27 6.43 -0.14 20.61
CA ILE A 27 7.20 -1.01 21.51
C ILE A 27 7.89 -2.15 20.74
N LEU A 28 7.26 -2.70 19.70
CA LEU A 28 7.86 -3.74 18.87
C LEU A 28 8.90 -3.18 17.88
N ALA A 29 8.69 -1.98 17.37
CA ALA A 29 9.70 -1.29 16.55
C ALA A 29 11.00 -1.06 17.32
N LEU A 30 10.91 -0.80 18.62
CA LEU A 30 12.08 -0.64 19.49
C LEU A 30 12.87 -1.96 19.63
N LEU A 31 12.23 -3.12 19.55
CA LEU A 31 12.88 -4.43 19.59
C LEU A 31 13.64 -4.79 18.30
N CYS A 32 13.23 -4.26 17.15
CA CYS A 32 13.99 -4.42 15.89
C CYS A 32 15.31 -3.61 15.87
N VAL A 33 15.46 -2.58 16.72
CA VAL A 33 16.59 -1.63 16.70
C VAL A 33 17.64 -1.90 17.78
N VAL A 34 17.34 -2.60 18.89
CA VAL A 34 18.18 -2.62 20.09
C VAL A 34 19.17 -3.78 20.17
N SER A 35 19.19 -4.78 19.25
CA SER A 35 20.04 -5.97 19.39
C SER A 35 21.45 -5.89 18.78
N SER A 36 21.95 -4.71 18.41
CA SER A 36 23.29 -4.56 17.77
C SER A 36 24.46 -4.38 18.72
N ILE A 37 24.36 -4.69 20.02
CA ILE A 37 25.50 -4.57 20.97
C ILE A 37 25.75 -5.87 21.69
N PHE A 38 26.93 -6.49 21.38
CA PHE A 38 27.67 -7.55 22.10
C PHE A 38 27.13 -8.98 22.13
N PHE A 39 27.71 -9.86 21.30
CA PHE A 39 27.88 -11.29 21.62
C PHE A 39 29.31 -11.78 21.33
N PRO A 40 29.92 -12.61 22.23
CA PRO A 40 31.20 -13.26 21.97
C PRO A 40 30.99 -14.48 21.04
N LEU A 41 31.95 -14.66 20.13
CA LEU A 41 32.00 -15.80 19.20
C LEU A 41 32.08 -17.12 19.97
N SER A 42 31.03 -17.93 19.96
CA SER A 42 31.13 -19.38 20.08
C SER A 42 29.86 -20.06 19.62
N ASN A 43 30.02 -20.97 18.65
CA ASN A 43 29.05 -21.90 18.06
C ASN A 43 28.09 -21.31 17.00
N VAL A 44 28.53 -21.44 15.74
CA VAL A 44 27.71 -21.23 14.56
C VAL A 44 26.67 -22.33 14.47
N ILE A 45 25.51 -22.13 15.08
CA ILE A 45 24.26 -22.67 14.59
C ILE A 45 23.72 -21.59 13.65
N SER A 46 23.36 -21.94 12.41
CA SER A 46 22.77 -21.06 11.41
C SER A 46 21.38 -20.61 11.88
N GLU A 47 21.32 -19.75 12.89
CA GLU A 47 20.13 -18.99 13.21
C GLU A 47 20.15 -17.76 12.33
N THR A 48 19.06 -17.54 11.59
CA THR A 48 18.86 -16.27 10.87
C THR A 48 19.03 -15.12 11.87
N PRO A 49 19.81 -14.08 11.56
CA PRO A 49 19.98 -12.95 12.46
C PRO A 49 18.60 -12.44 12.93
N GLU A 50 18.48 -12.13 14.20
CA GLU A 50 17.23 -11.71 14.86
C GLU A 50 16.54 -10.54 14.12
N MET A 51 17.33 -9.69 13.44
CA MET A 51 16.88 -8.58 12.61
C MET A 51 16.08 -9.01 11.35
N TRP A 52 16.12 -10.30 10.95
CA TRP A 52 15.40 -10.79 9.77
C TRP A 52 14.20 -11.66 10.13
N GLN A 53 13.89 -11.76 11.42
CA GLN A 53 12.70 -12.45 11.86
C GLN A 53 11.47 -11.58 11.62
N VAL A 54 10.53 -12.11 10.84
CA VAL A 54 9.25 -11.46 10.58
C VAL A 54 8.25 -11.91 11.64
N VAL A 55 7.76 -10.97 12.44
CA VAL A 55 6.72 -11.26 13.44
C VAL A 55 5.39 -11.41 12.71
N VAL A 56 4.76 -12.59 12.83
CA VAL A 56 3.44 -12.84 12.27
C VAL A 56 2.38 -12.42 13.27
N ILE A 57 1.44 -11.59 12.81
CA ILE A 57 0.31 -11.08 13.60
C ILE A 57 -0.98 -11.61 12.97
N GLU A 58 -1.86 -12.17 13.78
CA GLU A 58 -3.20 -12.51 13.35
C GLU A 58 -4.13 -11.31 13.52
N PRO A 59 -4.89 -10.92 12.48
CA PRO A 59 -5.82 -9.80 12.56
C PRO A 59 -7.07 -10.17 13.35
N GLU A 60 -7.67 -9.17 14.01
CA GLU A 60 -8.99 -9.26 14.61
C GLU A 60 -10.00 -8.54 13.71
N LEU A 61 -11.04 -9.24 13.26
CA LEU A 61 -12.14 -8.64 12.50
C LEU A 61 -13.02 -7.82 13.44
N ILE A 62 -13.01 -6.50 13.30
CA ILE A 62 -13.81 -5.58 14.12
C ILE A 62 -15.14 -5.27 13.47
N SER A 63 -15.14 -4.99 12.17
CA SER A 63 -16.34 -4.71 11.39
C SER A 63 -16.13 -4.98 9.91
N GLN A 64 -17.22 -5.05 9.19
CA GLN A 64 -17.21 -5.17 7.73
C GLN A 64 -18.38 -4.35 7.17
N VAL A 65 -18.19 -3.78 6.00
CA VAL A 65 -19.23 -3.06 5.27
C VAL A 65 -19.41 -3.67 3.88
N PRO A 66 -20.60 -3.54 3.26
CA PRO A 66 -20.78 -3.93 1.87
C PRO A 66 -19.80 -3.18 0.97
N HIS A 67 -19.40 -3.83 -0.12
CA HIS A 67 -18.56 -3.25 -1.14
C HIS A 67 -19.12 -3.60 -2.53
N ASP A 68 -18.84 -2.77 -3.53
CA ASP A 68 -19.22 -3.02 -4.92
C ASP A 68 -18.48 -4.24 -5.47
N ASP A 69 -19.22 -5.33 -5.75
CA ASP A 69 -18.67 -6.58 -6.26
C ASP A 69 -18.01 -6.44 -7.65
N SER A 70 -18.32 -5.37 -8.39
CA SER A 70 -17.71 -5.08 -9.69
C SER A 70 -16.40 -4.30 -9.58
N ALA A 71 -16.10 -3.72 -8.42
CA ALA A 71 -14.88 -2.95 -8.22
C ALA A 71 -13.64 -3.86 -8.24
N PHE A 72 -12.69 -3.51 -9.10
CA PHE A 72 -11.35 -4.07 -9.05
C PHE A 72 -10.45 -3.08 -8.32
N THR A 73 -10.55 -3.06 -6.99
CA THR A 73 -9.86 -2.10 -6.13
C THR A 73 -8.35 -2.23 -6.26
N GLN A 74 -7.70 -1.12 -6.54
CA GLN A 74 -6.24 -1.00 -6.71
C GLN A 74 -5.62 -0.06 -5.70
N GLY A 75 -6.38 0.91 -5.17
CA GLY A 75 -5.97 1.82 -4.12
C GLY A 75 -7.13 2.16 -3.20
N LEU A 76 -6.84 2.29 -1.90
CA LEU A 76 -7.85 2.60 -0.89
C LEU A 76 -7.23 3.42 0.23
N GLU A 77 -7.69 4.65 0.41
CA GLU A 77 -7.25 5.53 1.48
C GLU A 77 -8.44 6.06 2.28
N ILE A 78 -8.24 6.27 3.59
CA ILE A 78 -9.26 6.82 4.49
C ILE A 78 -8.93 8.28 4.80
N HIS A 79 -9.88 9.17 4.51
CA HIS A 79 -9.76 10.56 4.86
C HIS A 79 -11.12 11.12 5.30
N ASP A 80 -11.15 11.86 6.43
CA ASP A 80 -12.34 12.51 6.98
C ASP A 80 -13.59 11.60 7.05
N GLY A 81 -13.40 10.33 7.45
CA GLY A 81 -14.49 9.38 7.62
C GLY A 81 -15.10 8.86 6.31
N LYS A 82 -14.38 8.94 5.21
CA LYS A 82 -14.74 8.40 3.90
C LYS A 82 -13.61 7.51 3.38
N PHE A 83 -13.96 6.55 2.53
CA PHE A 83 -12.98 5.88 1.69
C PHE A 83 -12.83 6.65 0.37
N TYR A 84 -11.59 6.80 -0.05
CA TYR A 84 -11.22 7.17 -1.40
C TYR A 84 -10.68 5.91 -2.07
N GLU A 85 -11.32 5.50 -3.15
CA GLU A 85 -11.05 4.22 -3.81
C GLU A 85 -10.66 4.44 -5.27
N SER A 86 -9.59 3.82 -5.69
CA SER A 86 -9.17 3.68 -7.08
C SER A 86 -9.49 2.27 -7.57
N THR A 87 -10.22 2.16 -8.68
CA THR A 87 -10.54 0.87 -9.31
C THR A 87 -9.90 0.77 -10.67
N GLY A 88 -9.30 -0.38 -10.97
CA GLY A 88 -8.64 -0.68 -12.24
C GLY A 88 -9.57 -1.30 -13.27
N LEU A 89 -8.98 -1.84 -14.32
CA LEU A 89 -9.50 -2.41 -15.56
C LEU A 89 -9.75 -1.37 -16.66
N TYR A 90 -9.20 -1.64 -17.86
CA TYR A 90 -9.44 -0.82 -19.04
C TYR A 90 -10.92 -0.74 -19.36
N GLY A 91 -11.44 0.47 -19.53
CA GLY A 91 -12.87 0.73 -19.76
C GLY A 91 -13.74 0.73 -18.50
N GLU A 92 -13.20 0.36 -17.32
CA GLU A 92 -13.93 0.27 -16.06
C GLU A 92 -13.25 1.06 -14.93
N SER A 93 -12.06 1.62 -15.18
CA SER A 93 -11.27 2.36 -14.20
C SER A 93 -11.99 3.60 -13.69
N SER A 94 -11.94 3.79 -12.35
CA SER A 94 -12.58 4.94 -11.73
C SER A 94 -11.85 5.39 -10.47
N ILE A 95 -12.15 6.63 -10.03
CA ILE A 95 -11.88 7.12 -8.69
C ILE A 95 -13.22 7.38 -8.00
N ARG A 96 -13.34 7.02 -6.72
CA ARG A 96 -14.59 7.01 -5.98
C ARG A 96 -14.44 7.57 -4.58
N ILE A 97 -15.49 8.23 -4.09
CA ILE A 97 -15.70 8.48 -2.66
C ILE A 97 -16.78 7.51 -2.20
N VAL A 98 -16.46 6.70 -1.18
CA VAL A 98 -17.34 5.66 -0.67
C VAL A 98 -17.63 5.90 0.80
N ASN A 99 -18.89 5.79 1.18
CA ASN A 99 -19.35 5.96 2.56
C ASN A 99 -18.86 4.80 3.44
N MET A 100 -18.07 5.09 4.45
CA MET A 100 -17.46 4.10 5.33
C MET A 100 -18.45 3.27 6.14
N SER A 101 -19.67 3.76 6.36
CA SER A 101 -20.68 3.07 7.18
C SER A 101 -21.58 2.17 6.34
N THR A 102 -21.80 2.50 5.07
CA THR A 102 -22.77 1.82 4.21
C THR A 102 -22.14 1.09 3.04
N GLY A 103 -20.90 1.45 2.65
CA GLY A 103 -20.23 0.97 1.45
C GLY A 103 -20.84 1.54 0.14
N GLN A 104 -21.73 2.53 0.25
CA GLN A 104 -22.32 3.17 -0.92
C GLN A 104 -21.36 4.17 -1.56
N ILE A 105 -21.35 4.22 -2.88
CA ILE A 105 -20.59 5.20 -3.65
C ILE A 105 -21.33 6.54 -3.57
N ASP A 106 -20.72 7.53 -2.93
CA ASP A 106 -21.24 8.90 -2.83
C ASP A 106 -20.94 9.71 -4.12
N THR A 107 -19.73 9.53 -4.65
CA THR A 107 -19.26 10.23 -5.87
C THR A 107 -18.32 9.31 -6.64
N GLN A 108 -18.39 9.36 -7.98
CA GLN A 108 -17.50 8.61 -8.86
C GLN A 108 -17.14 9.43 -10.10
N TYR A 109 -15.87 9.31 -10.50
CA TYR A 109 -15.35 9.78 -11.78
C TYR A 109 -14.74 8.60 -12.53
N ASN A 110 -15.17 8.36 -13.78
CA ASN A 110 -14.63 7.29 -14.63
C ASN A 110 -13.49 7.83 -15.48
N LEU A 111 -12.40 7.06 -15.57
CA LEU A 111 -11.31 7.36 -16.48
C LEU A 111 -11.70 7.01 -17.93
N SER A 112 -10.91 7.53 -18.89
CA SER A 112 -11.01 7.05 -20.29
C SER A 112 -10.63 5.57 -20.37
N ASP A 113 -11.23 4.85 -21.32
CA ASP A 113 -11.02 3.42 -21.56
C ASP A 113 -9.55 3.04 -21.83
N ASP A 114 -8.71 4.02 -22.17
CA ASP A 114 -7.29 3.85 -22.45
C ASP A 114 -6.43 3.69 -21.18
N TYR A 115 -6.98 3.92 -19.98
CA TYR A 115 -6.24 3.92 -18.72
C TYR A 115 -6.65 2.77 -17.81
N PHE A 116 -5.66 2.13 -17.24
CA PHE A 116 -5.84 1.21 -16.13
C PHE A 116 -5.40 1.92 -14.85
N ALA A 117 -6.35 2.31 -13.99
CA ALA A 117 -6.05 2.98 -12.74
C ALA A 117 -5.47 2.00 -11.71
N GLU A 118 -4.53 2.50 -10.94
CA GLU A 118 -3.82 1.77 -9.89
C GLU A 118 -3.92 2.51 -8.55
N GLY A 119 -2.92 2.44 -7.68
CA GLY A 119 -2.92 3.05 -6.36
C GLY A 119 -3.24 4.54 -6.34
N LEU A 120 -3.75 5.02 -5.22
CA LEU A 120 -4.01 6.43 -4.99
C LEU A 120 -3.46 6.88 -3.63
N THR A 121 -3.21 8.19 -3.51
CA THR A 121 -2.95 8.83 -2.21
C THR A 121 -3.48 10.26 -2.19
N ILE A 122 -3.86 10.73 -0.98
CA ILE A 122 -4.27 12.11 -0.75
C ILE A 122 -3.02 12.91 -0.42
N TRP A 123 -2.73 13.96 -1.20
CA TRP A 123 -1.54 14.78 -1.05
C TRP A 123 -1.86 16.25 -1.31
N ASN A 124 -1.53 17.13 -0.36
CA ASN A 124 -1.73 18.59 -0.49
C ASN A 124 -3.16 18.98 -0.91
N ASN A 125 -4.19 18.42 -0.26
CA ASN A 125 -5.60 18.64 -0.54
C ASN A 125 -6.04 18.23 -1.97
N SER A 126 -5.31 17.31 -2.56
CA SER A 126 -5.60 16.69 -3.85
C SER A 126 -5.45 15.19 -3.76
N ILE A 127 -5.94 14.48 -4.74
CA ILE A 127 -5.73 13.03 -4.85
C ILE A 127 -4.81 12.79 -6.04
N ILE A 128 -3.79 11.97 -5.85
CA ILE A 128 -2.95 11.45 -6.92
C ILE A 128 -3.40 10.02 -7.17
N GLN A 129 -3.75 9.68 -8.40
CA GLN A 129 -4.10 8.34 -8.85
C GLN A 129 -3.13 7.89 -9.93
N LEU A 130 -2.48 6.77 -9.72
CA LEU A 130 -1.56 6.18 -10.70
C LEU A 130 -2.31 5.48 -11.83
N THR A 131 -1.60 5.25 -12.94
CA THR A 131 -1.99 4.31 -13.99
C THR A 131 -0.93 3.20 -14.11
N TRP A 132 -1.33 2.01 -14.56
CA TRP A 132 -0.44 0.85 -14.62
C TRP A 132 0.78 1.05 -15.53
N LYS A 133 0.54 1.25 -16.82
CA LYS A 133 1.59 1.28 -17.87
C LYS A 133 1.62 2.57 -18.65
N GLU A 134 0.67 3.43 -18.46
CA GLU A 134 0.51 4.65 -19.23
C GLU A 134 1.48 5.75 -18.78
N ASN A 135 2.23 5.52 -17.69
CA ASN A 135 3.28 6.42 -17.19
C ASN A 135 2.74 7.82 -16.82
N ILE A 136 1.49 7.88 -16.40
CA ILE A 136 0.80 9.11 -16.02
C ILE A 136 0.07 8.91 -14.69
N ALA A 137 0.14 9.89 -13.81
CA ALA A 137 -0.70 10.01 -12.64
C ALA A 137 -1.66 11.16 -12.84
N PHE A 138 -2.93 10.94 -12.54
CA PHE A 138 -3.95 11.98 -12.56
C PHE A 138 -4.02 12.66 -11.20
N ILE A 139 -4.31 13.96 -11.22
CA ILE A 139 -4.52 14.75 -10.02
C ILE A 139 -5.97 15.21 -10.01
N TYR A 140 -6.64 14.96 -8.89
CA TYR A 140 -8.03 15.36 -8.69
C TYR A 140 -8.14 16.30 -7.49
N ASP A 141 -9.11 17.18 -7.57
CA ASP A 141 -9.58 17.94 -6.41
C ASP A 141 -10.23 17.00 -5.40
N LEU A 142 -9.85 17.11 -4.12
CA LEU A 142 -10.23 16.16 -3.07
C LEU A 142 -11.74 16.08 -2.85
N ASP A 143 -12.45 17.21 -2.96
CA ASP A 143 -13.88 17.27 -2.64
C ASP A 143 -14.76 16.90 -3.83
N SER A 144 -14.40 17.39 -5.02
CA SER A 144 -15.25 17.27 -6.22
C SER A 144 -14.90 16.09 -7.12
N LEU A 145 -13.74 15.44 -6.92
CA LEU A 145 -13.14 14.44 -7.81
C LEU A 145 -12.96 14.96 -9.26
N GLN A 146 -13.00 16.27 -9.49
CA GLN A 146 -12.69 16.80 -10.80
C GLN A 146 -11.19 16.70 -11.06
N GLN A 147 -10.81 16.20 -12.22
CA GLN A 147 -9.42 16.17 -12.65
C GLN A 147 -8.90 17.59 -12.83
N ILE A 148 -7.88 17.96 -12.08
CA ILE A 148 -7.25 19.30 -12.10
C ILE A 148 -5.86 19.29 -12.71
N GLY A 149 -5.28 18.12 -12.95
CA GLY A 149 -3.95 18.01 -13.54
C GLY A 149 -3.54 16.57 -13.82
N SER A 150 -2.31 16.43 -14.27
CA SER A 150 -1.64 15.14 -14.42
C SER A 150 -0.13 15.31 -14.34
N ILE A 151 0.57 14.24 -13.98
CA ILE A 151 2.03 14.18 -13.85
C ILE A 151 2.52 12.93 -14.57
N SER A 152 3.57 13.09 -15.39
CA SER A 152 4.22 11.94 -16.00
C SER A 152 5.28 11.37 -15.07
N TYR A 153 5.36 10.04 -14.98
CA TYR A 153 6.43 9.33 -14.30
C TYR A 153 6.95 8.19 -15.20
N GLN A 154 8.02 7.50 -14.79
CA GLN A 154 8.59 6.42 -15.60
C GLN A 154 8.33 5.07 -14.96
N GLY A 155 8.07 4.07 -15.79
CA GLY A 155 7.82 2.68 -15.38
C GLY A 155 6.36 2.43 -15.01
N GLU A 156 6.08 1.23 -14.52
CA GLU A 156 4.74 0.89 -14.05
C GLU A 156 4.44 1.62 -12.72
N GLY A 157 3.17 1.95 -12.49
CA GLY A 157 2.66 2.41 -11.22
C GLY A 157 1.74 1.35 -10.65
N TRP A 158 1.96 0.94 -9.38
CA TRP A 158 1.11 0.00 -8.67
C TRP A 158 0.50 0.67 -7.44
N GLY A 159 1.25 0.83 -6.35
CA GLY A 159 0.81 1.53 -5.15
C GLY A 159 1.53 2.86 -4.95
N ILE A 160 0.94 3.75 -4.19
CA ILE A 160 1.51 5.04 -3.81
C ILE A 160 1.01 5.43 -2.43
N CYS A 161 1.91 5.96 -1.57
CA CYS A 161 1.51 6.62 -0.34
C CYS A 161 2.30 7.90 -0.11
N ASN A 162 1.72 8.86 0.59
CA ASN A 162 2.41 10.04 1.07
C ASN A 162 2.88 9.86 2.51
N TYR A 163 3.97 10.51 2.90
CA TYR A 163 4.43 10.54 4.29
C TYR A 163 4.56 11.96 4.86
N ASP A 164 4.55 12.97 4.01
CA ASP A 164 4.48 14.39 4.37
C ASP A 164 4.13 15.25 3.14
N GLU A 165 4.13 16.57 3.30
CA GLU A 165 3.84 17.51 2.20
C GLU A 165 4.82 17.42 1.01
N ASN A 166 5.97 16.77 1.17
CA ASN A 166 7.02 16.71 0.15
C ASN A 166 7.41 15.30 -0.27
N GLY A 167 6.90 14.27 0.38
CA GLY A 167 7.39 12.92 0.21
C GLY A 167 6.33 11.91 -0.21
N LEU A 168 6.69 11.10 -1.21
CA LEU A 168 5.88 9.99 -1.73
C LEU A 168 6.72 8.74 -1.86
N TRP A 169 6.11 7.59 -1.57
CA TRP A 169 6.61 6.28 -1.96
C TRP A 169 5.74 5.69 -3.06
N LEU A 170 6.36 4.97 -3.98
CA LEU A 170 5.71 4.30 -5.10
C LEU A 170 6.25 2.88 -5.26
N SER A 171 5.38 1.93 -5.49
CA SER A 171 5.69 0.57 -5.91
C SER A 171 5.43 0.39 -7.43
N ASP A 172 6.10 -0.59 -8.04
CA ASP A 172 5.95 -0.94 -9.45
C ASP A 172 5.98 -2.47 -9.66
N GLY A 173 5.71 -3.23 -8.59
CA GLY A 173 5.75 -4.68 -8.59
C GLY A 173 7.16 -5.29 -8.52
N SER A 174 8.21 -4.48 -8.60
CA SER A 174 9.59 -4.93 -8.40
C SER A 174 9.92 -5.16 -6.91
N GLY A 175 11.16 -5.53 -6.64
CA GLY A 175 11.70 -5.65 -5.27
C GLY A 175 12.08 -4.31 -4.65
N HIS A 176 11.78 -3.18 -5.29
CA HIS A 176 12.17 -1.86 -4.83
C HIS A 176 10.96 -0.95 -4.68
N LEU A 177 10.95 -0.17 -3.62
CA LEU A 177 10.06 0.99 -3.48
C LEU A 177 10.81 2.24 -3.91
N ARG A 178 10.19 3.06 -4.75
CA ARG A 178 10.77 4.31 -5.26
C ARG A 178 10.31 5.48 -4.39
N ASN A 179 11.21 6.39 -4.08
CA ASN A 179 10.95 7.54 -3.21
C ASN A 179 11.13 8.86 -3.95
N SER A 180 10.21 9.77 -3.72
CA SER A 180 10.31 11.18 -4.09
C SER A 180 10.31 12.02 -2.81
N ASN A 181 11.33 12.83 -2.60
CA ASN A 181 11.51 13.67 -1.42
C ASN A 181 11.54 15.19 -1.76
N ASN A 182 10.88 15.56 -2.80
CA ASN A 182 10.70 16.97 -3.19
C ASN A 182 9.29 17.16 -3.76
N SER A 183 8.86 18.42 -3.83
CA SER A 183 7.53 18.82 -4.34
C SER A 183 7.26 18.47 -5.82
N THR A 184 8.21 17.81 -6.48
CA THR A 184 8.05 17.24 -7.82
C THR A 184 7.97 15.73 -7.70
N ILE A 185 7.01 15.09 -8.36
CA ILE A 185 6.87 13.62 -8.39
C ILE A 185 7.98 13.05 -9.28
N SER A 186 9.21 13.07 -8.75
CA SER A 186 10.41 12.55 -9.39
C SER A 186 11.03 11.50 -8.48
N PHE A 187 10.81 10.23 -8.81
CA PHE A 187 11.27 9.08 -8.05
C PHE A 187 12.72 8.76 -8.38
N ASN A 188 13.65 9.45 -7.74
CA ASN A 188 15.09 9.34 -8.02
C ASN A 188 15.83 8.41 -7.05
N ASN A 189 15.21 8.05 -5.94
CA ASN A 189 15.76 7.14 -4.94
C ASN A 189 14.94 5.86 -4.91
N SER A 190 15.58 4.76 -4.53
CA SER A 190 14.90 3.48 -4.35
C SER A 190 15.41 2.77 -3.10
N LEU A 191 14.54 1.97 -2.51
CA LEU A 191 14.76 1.14 -1.33
C LEU A 191 14.49 -0.30 -1.72
N GLU A 192 15.49 -1.18 -1.63
CA GLU A 192 15.29 -2.62 -1.82
C GLU A 192 14.55 -3.20 -0.61
N VAL A 193 13.49 -3.96 -0.85
CA VAL A 193 12.70 -4.58 0.22
C VAL A 193 13.16 -6.01 0.47
N LEU A 194 13.49 -6.29 1.73
CA LEU A 194 14.04 -7.56 2.19
C LEU A 194 13.07 -8.29 3.10
N LEU A 195 12.67 -9.50 2.71
CA LEU A 195 11.77 -10.36 3.48
C LEU A 195 12.51 -11.64 3.89
N GLY A 196 12.62 -11.87 5.21
CA GLY A 196 13.34 -13.02 5.75
C GLY A 196 14.82 -13.07 5.37
N GLY A 197 15.43 -11.88 5.14
CA GLY A 197 16.84 -11.73 4.80
C GLY A 197 17.17 -11.86 3.31
N GLY A 198 16.16 -11.94 2.43
CA GLY A 198 16.35 -11.97 0.98
C GLY A 198 15.49 -10.94 0.26
N PRO A 199 15.86 -10.57 -0.99
CA PRO A 199 15.05 -9.71 -1.84
C PRO A 199 13.64 -10.26 -2.03
N SER A 200 12.67 -9.37 -2.06
CA SER A 200 11.25 -9.73 -2.24
C SER A 200 10.57 -8.77 -3.19
N GLU A 201 9.77 -9.27 -4.09
CA GLU A 201 9.11 -8.53 -5.16
C GLU A 201 7.58 -8.66 -5.12
N ARG A 202 6.90 -8.00 -6.07
CA ARG A 202 5.44 -7.92 -6.22
C ARG A 202 4.78 -7.08 -5.15
N TRP A 203 5.51 -6.07 -4.63
CA TRP A 203 4.93 -5.05 -3.77
C TRP A 203 3.89 -4.25 -4.54
N ASN A 204 2.71 -4.08 -3.94
CA ASN A 204 1.55 -3.51 -4.61
C ASN A 204 1.07 -2.25 -3.88
N GLU A 205 -0.11 -2.23 -3.28
CA GLU A 205 -0.64 -1.07 -2.60
C GLU A 205 0.15 -0.71 -1.36
N LEU A 206 0.32 0.59 -1.11
CA LEU A 206 1.15 1.15 -0.05
C LEU A 206 0.34 2.06 0.86
N GLU A 207 0.63 2.01 2.18
CA GLU A 207 0.18 2.98 3.16
C GLU A 207 1.35 3.43 4.03
N CYS A 208 1.67 4.74 4.03
CA CYS A 208 2.75 5.31 4.81
C CYS A 208 2.29 5.62 6.23
N ILE A 209 3.03 5.17 7.24
CA ILE A 209 2.66 5.36 8.65
C ILE A 209 3.84 5.86 9.50
N ASP A 210 3.52 6.39 10.69
CA ASP A 210 4.49 6.84 11.70
C ASP A 210 5.54 7.82 11.16
N ASN A 211 5.09 8.88 10.47
CA ASN A 211 5.96 9.93 9.91
C ASN A 211 7.11 9.37 9.05
N ASN A 212 6.80 8.45 8.12
CA ASN A 212 7.76 7.80 7.25
C ASN A 212 8.72 6.80 7.92
N GLU A 213 8.43 6.33 9.12
CA GLU A 213 9.23 5.25 9.71
C GLU A 213 8.90 3.89 9.06
N TYR A 214 7.63 3.70 8.66
CA TYR A 214 7.14 2.44 8.12
C TYR A 214 6.21 2.64 6.92
N ILE A 215 6.15 1.59 6.10
CA ILE A 215 5.17 1.42 5.02
C ILE A 215 4.44 0.10 5.26
N LEU A 216 3.11 0.13 5.25
CA LEU A 216 2.29 -1.06 5.09
C LEU A 216 2.15 -1.34 3.60
N ALA A 217 2.41 -2.57 3.19
CA ALA A 217 2.30 -2.98 1.79
C ALA A 217 1.70 -4.37 1.68
N ASN A 218 0.82 -4.59 0.70
CA ASN A 218 0.46 -5.94 0.30
C ASN A 218 1.37 -6.43 -0.83
N LYS A 219 1.34 -7.72 -1.09
CA LYS A 219 1.99 -8.33 -2.24
C LYS A 219 0.96 -8.90 -3.19
N TRP A 220 1.15 -8.73 -4.48
CA TRP A 220 0.31 -9.34 -5.49
C TRP A 220 0.28 -10.86 -5.34
N PHE A 221 -0.91 -11.46 -5.25
CA PHE A 221 -1.18 -12.88 -4.95
C PHE A 221 -0.80 -13.35 -3.54
N ASP A 222 -0.77 -12.47 -2.56
CA ASP A 222 -0.55 -12.85 -1.16
C ASP A 222 -1.68 -12.30 -0.28
N ASP A 223 -2.11 -13.07 0.72
CA ASP A 223 -3.20 -12.69 1.63
C ASP A 223 -2.70 -11.95 2.88
N SER A 224 -1.59 -11.23 2.76
CA SER A 224 -0.95 -10.58 3.89
C SER A 224 -0.62 -9.12 3.61
N ILE A 225 -0.57 -8.34 4.69
CA ILE A 225 -0.01 -7.00 4.70
C ILE A 225 1.30 -7.05 5.48
N TYR A 226 2.32 -6.40 4.95
CA TYR A 226 3.67 -6.39 5.48
C TYR A 226 4.05 -5.01 5.97
N LEU A 227 4.74 -4.94 7.12
CA LEU A 227 5.31 -3.71 7.67
C LEU A 227 6.78 -3.61 7.27
N ILE A 228 7.11 -2.62 6.45
CA ILE A 228 8.44 -2.36 5.89
C ILE A 228 9.05 -1.16 6.61
N GLN A 229 10.28 -1.29 7.10
CA GLN A 229 11.05 -0.16 7.64
C GLN A 229 11.64 0.67 6.51
N THR A 230 11.36 1.96 6.47
CA THR A 230 11.85 2.86 5.40
C THR A 230 13.34 3.15 5.49
N SER A 231 13.93 3.00 6.67
CA SER A 231 15.36 3.26 6.89
C SER A 231 16.30 2.20 6.28
N ASN A 232 15.80 0.97 6.02
CA ASN A 232 16.65 -0.14 5.60
C ASN A 232 15.96 -1.16 4.69
N GLY A 233 14.64 -1.03 4.43
CA GLY A 233 13.88 -1.93 3.59
C GLY A 233 13.49 -3.27 4.22
N TYR A 234 13.77 -3.49 5.50
CA TYR A 234 13.44 -4.76 6.15
C TYR A 234 11.96 -4.85 6.48
N VAL A 235 11.38 -6.00 6.15
CA VAL A 235 10.04 -6.38 6.61
C VAL A 235 10.16 -6.91 8.03
N CYS A 236 9.59 -6.19 8.99
CA CYS A 236 9.63 -6.58 10.41
C CYS A 236 8.36 -7.28 10.90
N GLN A 237 7.23 -7.05 10.25
CA GLN A 237 5.96 -7.68 10.61
C GLN A 237 5.18 -8.13 9.38
N LYS A 238 4.33 -9.14 9.58
CA LYS A 238 3.36 -9.64 8.61
C LYS A 238 2.02 -9.83 9.31
N VAL A 239 0.96 -9.23 8.79
CA VAL A 239 -0.41 -9.50 9.21
C VAL A 239 -1.02 -10.47 8.21
N ASP A 240 -1.38 -11.69 8.66
CA ASP A 240 -1.89 -12.75 7.82
C ASP A 240 -3.42 -12.78 7.84
N PHE A 241 -4.05 -12.51 6.70
CA PHE A 241 -5.52 -12.46 6.55
C PHE A 241 -6.12 -13.77 6.05
N SER A 242 -5.34 -14.83 5.86
CA SER A 242 -5.82 -16.09 5.32
C SER A 242 -6.95 -16.72 6.15
N SER A 243 -7.00 -16.48 7.46
CA SER A 243 -8.06 -16.95 8.35
C SER A 243 -9.38 -16.17 8.22
N ILE A 244 -9.36 -14.94 7.70
CA ILE A 244 -10.54 -14.07 7.56
C ILE A 244 -11.11 -14.14 6.15
N ARG A 245 -10.29 -14.46 5.16
CA ARG A 245 -10.67 -14.62 3.76
C ARG A 245 -11.41 -15.94 3.57
N GLN A 246 -12.73 -15.91 3.70
CA GLN A 246 -13.62 -17.06 3.45
C GLN A 246 -14.50 -16.84 2.22
#